data_720200574301ec27e2e7e90472558fcb
#
_entry.id   720200574301ec27e2e7e90472558fcb
#
_cell.length_a   1.000
_cell.length_b   1.000
_cell.length_c   1.000
_cell.angle_alpha   90.00
_cell.angle_beta   90.00
_cell.angle_gamma   90.00
#
_symmetry.space_group_name_H-M   'P 1'
#
loop_
_entity.id
_entity.type
_entity.pdbx_description
1 polymer ?
#
loop_
_entity_poly.entity_id
_entity_poly.type
_entity_poly.pdbx_seq_one_letter_code
_entity_poly.pdbx_strand_id
1 'polypeptide(L)'
;MEEKILIVEDESIIALDLQYGLKDLGYKVIGTADNGQDAIDMAAEHLPDVVLMDIKLKGNMSGIEASEVISELGIAVVYLTANNNAETFNKSNIKGSYGFVSKPYDINKLDKTLKIAIAKSKVESKKNK
;
A
#
# COMPACT_ATOMS: atom_id res chain seq x y z
N MET A 1 -17.75 8.07 -3.67
CA MET A 1 -17.51 7.07 -2.61
C MET A 1 -16.08 7.14 -2.13
N GLU A 2 -15.92 6.96 -0.84
CA GLU A 2 -14.58 6.99 -0.25
C GLU A 2 -13.82 5.71 -0.60
N GLU A 3 -12.62 5.86 -1.13
CA GLU A 3 -11.73 4.73 -1.33
C GLU A 3 -11.15 4.28 0.00
N LYS A 4 -11.07 2.97 0.19
CA LYS A 4 -10.58 2.36 1.42
C LYS A 4 -9.09 2.06 1.31
N ILE A 5 -8.33 2.49 2.30
CA ILE A 5 -6.89 2.29 2.34
C ILE A 5 -6.50 1.57 3.63
N LEU A 6 -5.64 0.56 3.48
CA LEU A 6 -4.94 -0.06 4.60
C LEU A 6 -3.50 0.46 4.59
N ILE A 7 -3.03 0.95 5.72
CA ILE A 7 -1.66 1.43 5.88
C ILE A 7 -0.85 0.35 6.58
N VAL A 8 0.30 -0.03 6.01
CA VAL A 8 1.21 -1.00 6.62
C VAL A 8 2.56 -0.33 6.82
N GLU A 9 2.85 0.03 8.06
CA GLU A 9 4.02 0.80 8.46
C GLU A 9 4.38 0.45 9.90
N ASP A 10 5.63 0.06 10.15
CA ASP A 10 6.06 -0.33 11.48
C ASP A 10 6.44 0.83 12.39
N GLU A 11 6.66 2.02 11.84
CA GLU A 11 6.91 3.21 12.63
C GLU A 11 5.60 3.91 12.95
N SER A 12 5.20 3.89 14.22
CA SER A 12 3.87 4.36 14.62
C SER A 12 3.63 5.83 14.33
N ILE A 13 4.67 6.66 14.42
CA ILE A 13 4.53 8.09 14.15
C ILE A 13 4.25 8.32 12.66
N ILE A 14 4.96 7.61 11.78
CA ILE A 14 4.73 7.71 10.34
C ILE A 14 3.34 7.19 9.98
N ALA A 15 2.95 6.07 10.56
CA ALA A 15 1.61 5.51 10.33
C ALA A 15 0.51 6.50 10.72
N LEU A 16 0.67 7.16 11.85
CA LEU A 16 -0.30 8.14 12.34
C LEU A 16 -0.37 9.35 11.41
N ASP A 17 0.78 9.86 10.98
CA ASP A 17 0.85 10.99 10.07
C ASP A 17 0.16 10.67 8.74
N LEU A 18 0.43 9.49 8.19
CA LEU A 18 -0.23 9.02 6.98
C LEU A 18 -1.75 8.93 7.16
N GLN A 19 -2.17 8.40 8.31
CA GLN A 19 -3.59 8.25 8.60
C GLN A 19 -4.31 9.60 8.58
N TYR A 20 -3.75 10.59 9.25
CA TYR A 20 -4.35 11.93 9.26
C TYR A 20 -4.32 12.58 7.88
N GLY A 21 -3.20 12.50 7.19
CA GLY A 21 -3.08 13.10 5.86
C GLY A 21 -4.05 12.51 4.85
N LEU A 22 -4.20 11.19 4.86
CA LEU A 22 -5.10 10.52 3.93
C LEU A 22 -6.56 10.77 4.27
N LYS A 23 -6.91 10.83 5.54
CA LYS A 23 -8.28 11.19 5.95
C LYS A 23 -8.63 12.60 5.50
N ASP A 24 -7.70 13.54 5.62
CA ASP A 24 -7.92 14.91 5.17
C ASP A 24 -8.17 15.00 3.67
N LEU A 25 -7.62 14.06 2.89
CA LEU A 25 -7.85 13.99 1.45
C LEU A 25 -9.13 13.27 1.06
N GLY A 26 -9.87 12.76 2.03
CA GLY A 26 -11.13 12.10 1.78
C GLY A 26 -11.09 10.59 1.70
N TYR A 27 -9.94 9.98 1.94
CA TYR A 27 -9.83 8.52 1.97
C TYR A 27 -10.37 7.95 3.28
N LYS A 28 -10.87 6.73 3.20
CA LYS A 28 -11.24 5.99 4.39
C LYS A 28 -10.11 5.06 4.78
N VAL A 29 -9.41 5.37 5.87
CA VAL A 29 -8.36 4.51 6.39
C VAL A 29 -9.00 3.43 7.24
N ILE A 30 -8.98 2.19 6.77
CA ILE A 30 -9.65 1.09 7.47
C ILE A 30 -8.84 0.55 8.65
N GLY A 31 -7.55 0.89 8.70
CA GLY A 31 -6.70 0.49 9.80
C GLY A 31 -5.24 0.63 9.46
N THR A 32 -4.39 0.31 10.42
CA THR A 32 -2.96 0.28 10.24
C THR A 32 -2.43 -1.05 10.76
N ALA A 33 -1.43 -1.60 10.07
CA ALA A 33 -0.74 -2.81 10.49
C ALA A 33 0.75 -2.50 10.60
N ASP A 34 1.45 -3.16 11.50
CA ASP A 34 2.88 -2.93 11.69
C ASP A 34 3.75 -4.13 11.25
N ASN A 35 3.12 -5.15 10.73
CA ASN A 35 3.83 -6.35 10.26
C ASN A 35 3.06 -7.00 9.12
N GLY A 36 3.74 -7.90 8.40
CA GLY A 36 3.17 -8.52 7.21
C GLY A 36 1.96 -9.42 7.48
N GLN A 37 1.99 -10.18 8.55
CA GLN A 37 0.89 -11.11 8.85
C GLN A 37 -0.39 -10.35 9.17
N ASP A 38 -0.30 -9.33 10.01
CA ASP A 38 -1.48 -8.51 10.32
C ASP A 38 -2.00 -7.79 9.07
N ALA A 39 -1.09 -7.35 8.19
CA ALA A 39 -1.47 -6.71 6.94
C ALA A 39 -2.30 -7.68 6.08
N ILE A 40 -1.85 -8.92 5.95
CA ILE A 40 -2.57 -9.93 5.18
C ILE A 40 -3.96 -10.19 5.79
N ASP A 41 -4.01 -10.37 7.10
CA ASP A 41 -5.26 -10.67 7.80
C ASP A 41 -6.26 -9.52 7.64
N MET A 42 -5.81 -8.29 7.82
CA MET A 42 -6.68 -7.12 7.67
C MET A 42 -7.12 -6.90 6.23
N ALA A 43 -6.23 -7.13 5.26
CA ALA A 43 -6.58 -7.02 3.86
C ALA A 43 -7.63 -8.05 3.46
N ALA A 44 -7.49 -9.28 3.92
CA ALA A 44 -8.48 -10.33 3.63
C ALA A 44 -9.84 -10.04 4.27
N GLU A 45 -9.83 -9.49 5.48
CA GLU A 45 -11.07 -9.19 6.20
C GLU A 45 -11.80 -7.97 5.62
N HIS A 46 -11.08 -6.89 5.32
CA HIS A 46 -11.69 -5.62 4.95
C HIS A 46 -11.70 -5.32 3.46
N LEU A 47 -10.92 -6.02 2.68
CA LEU A 47 -10.81 -5.85 1.22
C LEU A 47 -10.69 -4.38 0.80
N PRO A 48 -9.61 -3.71 1.23
CA PRO A 48 -9.42 -2.30 0.84
C PRO A 48 -9.22 -2.14 -0.65
N ASP A 49 -9.40 -0.93 -1.14
CA ASP A 49 -9.13 -0.61 -2.55
C ASP A 49 -7.64 -0.61 -2.84
N VAL A 50 -6.84 -0.21 -1.87
CA VAL A 50 -5.39 -0.17 -2.01
C VAL A 50 -4.72 -0.35 -0.66
N VAL A 51 -3.56 -1.00 -0.66
CA VAL A 51 -2.70 -1.13 0.52
C VAL A 51 -1.46 -0.27 0.30
N LEU A 52 -1.18 0.62 1.24
CA LEU A 52 0.04 1.40 1.26
C LEU A 52 1.04 0.65 2.13
N MET A 53 2.08 0.11 1.51
CA MET A 53 2.96 -0.88 2.11
C MET A 53 4.39 -0.40 2.24
N ASP A 54 4.89 -0.35 3.48
CA ASP A 54 6.31 -0.16 3.72
C ASP A 54 7.03 -1.46 3.35
N ILE A 55 8.16 -1.35 2.67
CA ILE A 55 8.93 -2.52 2.27
C ILE A 55 9.61 -3.17 3.48
N LYS A 56 10.14 -2.37 4.38
CA LYS A 56 10.81 -2.88 5.58
C LYS A 56 9.84 -2.94 6.74
N LEU A 57 9.48 -4.14 7.13
CA LEU A 57 8.56 -4.36 8.23
C LEU A 57 9.21 -5.17 9.34
N LYS A 58 8.68 -5.04 10.55
CA LYS A 58 9.07 -5.87 11.67
C LYS A 58 8.64 -7.31 11.43
N GLY A 59 9.36 -8.25 12.03
CA GLY A 59 9.03 -9.66 11.97
C GLY A 59 9.73 -10.37 10.83
N ASN A 60 9.27 -11.56 10.53
CA ASN A 60 9.91 -12.47 9.58
C ASN A 60 9.49 -12.24 8.14
N MET A 61 8.44 -11.48 7.92
CA MET A 61 7.87 -11.27 6.59
C MET A 61 8.16 -9.85 6.13
N SER A 62 8.74 -9.71 4.93
CA SER A 62 8.96 -8.40 4.33
C SER A 62 7.65 -7.85 3.75
N GLY A 63 7.65 -6.54 3.44
CA GLY A 63 6.51 -5.93 2.76
C GLY A 63 6.27 -6.55 1.39
N ILE A 64 7.35 -6.96 0.70
CA ILE A 64 7.22 -7.60 -0.61
C ILE A 64 6.51 -8.96 -0.49
N GLU A 65 6.91 -9.77 0.48
CA GLU A 65 6.27 -11.07 0.69
C GLU A 65 4.80 -10.91 1.05
N ALA A 66 4.48 -9.98 1.93
CA ALA A 66 3.09 -9.70 2.31
C ALA A 66 2.28 -9.24 1.10
N SER A 67 2.87 -8.38 0.26
CA SER A 67 2.17 -7.84 -0.90
C SER A 67 1.86 -8.91 -1.95
N GLU A 68 2.70 -9.93 -2.08
CA GLU A 68 2.41 -11.03 -3.00
C GLU A 68 1.11 -11.73 -2.62
N VAL A 69 0.91 -11.99 -1.32
CA VAL A 69 -0.32 -12.60 -0.84
C VAL A 69 -1.51 -11.66 -1.03
N ILE A 70 -1.33 -10.39 -0.67
CA ILE A 70 -2.40 -9.39 -0.78
C ILE A 70 -2.82 -9.19 -2.23
N SER A 71 -1.85 -9.15 -3.16
CA SER A 71 -2.18 -8.97 -4.58
C SER A 71 -3.00 -10.12 -5.14
N GLU A 72 -2.84 -11.32 -4.61
CA GLU A 72 -3.65 -12.46 -5.03
C GLU A 72 -5.12 -12.31 -4.65
N LEU A 73 -5.41 -11.44 -3.68
CA LEU A 73 -6.79 -11.10 -3.30
C LEU A 73 -7.41 -10.06 -4.26
N GLY A 74 -6.65 -9.60 -5.25
CA GLY A 74 -7.13 -8.59 -6.19
C GLY A 74 -6.99 -7.17 -5.69
N ILE A 75 -6.17 -6.95 -4.68
CA ILE A 75 -5.99 -5.65 -4.04
C ILE A 75 -4.71 -4.99 -4.57
N ALA A 76 -4.80 -3.72 -4.96
CA ALA A 76 -3.64 -2.95 -5.43
C ALA A 76 -2.70 -2.65 -4.26
N VAL A 77 -1.40 -2.68 -4.52
CA VAL A 77 -0.39 -2.34 -3.52
C VAL A 77 0.47 -1.19 -4.04
N VAL A 78 0.62 -0.15 -3.22
CA VAL A 78 1.54 0.95 -3.47
C VAL A 78 2.61 0.90 -2.39
N TYR A 79 3.88 0.90 -2.80
CA TYR A 79 4.98 0.78 -1.86
C TYR A 79 5.50 2.12 -1.38
N LEU A 80 5.84 2.19 -0.09
CA LEU A 80 6.65 3.27 0.47
C LEU A 80 8.07 2.75 0.59
N THR A 81 9.03 3.44 0.01
CA THR A 81 10.42 3.02 0.04
C THR A 81 11.33 4.14 0.51
N ALA A 82 12.38 3.79 1.23
CA ALA A 82 13.46 4.75 1.49
C ALA A 82 14.25 4.96 0.18
N ASN A 83 14.79 6.15 -0.03
CA ASN A 83 15.51 6.48 -1.26
C ASN A 83 16.63 5.50 -1.59
N ASN A 84 17.36 5.06 -0.57
CA ASN A 84 18.49 4.15 -0.77
C ASN A 84 18.05 2.73 -1.13
N ASN A 85 16.79 2.40 -1.01
CA ASN A 85 16.27 1.07 -1.36
C ASN A 85 15.69 1.02 -2.77
N ALA A 86 15.42 2.18 -3.37
CA ALA A 86 14.79 2.25 -4.69
C ALA A 86 15.65 1.61 -5.77
N GLU A 87 16.97 1.69 -5.65
CA GLU A 87 17.90 1.14 -6.63
C GLU A 87 18.00 -0.37 -6.59
N THR A 88 17.87 -0.97 -5.41
CA THR A 88 17.92 -2.42 -5.26
C THR A 88 16.58 -3.07 -5.54
N PHE A 89 15.56 -2.29 -5.77
CA PHE A 89 14.20 -2.72 -5.90
C PHE A 89 13.80 -2.67 -7.37
N ASN A 90 13.80 -3.80 -8.02
CA ASN A 90 13.40 -3.86 -9.42
C ASN A 90 11.88 -3.79 -9.52
N LYS A 91 11.37 -2.61 -9.80
CA LYS A 91 9.94 -2.31 -9.80
C LYS A 91 9.15 -3.17 -10.78
N SER A 92 9.75 -3.51 -11.92
CA SER A 92 9.05 -4.26 -12.95
C SER A 92 8.82 -5.72 -12.59
N ASN A 93 9.57 -6.24 -11.62
CA ASN A 93 9.49 -7.65 -11.23
C ASN A 93 8.60 -7.92 -10.03
N ILE A 94 7.97 -6.89 -9.47
CA ILE A 94 7.13 -7.06 -8.29
C ILE A 94 5.69 -7.21 -8.71
N LYS A 95 5.18 -8.40 -8.52
CA LYS A 95 3.79 -8.74 -8.85
C LYS A 95 2.83 -7.95 -7.99
N GLY A 96 1.81 -7.39 -8.61
CA GLY A 96 0.76 -6.65 -7.91
C GLY A 96 1.12 -5.23 -7.51
N SER A 97 2.31 -4.76 -7.90
CA SER A 97 2.73 -3.39 -7.62
C SER A 97 2.07 -2.42 -8.57
N TYR A 98 1.42 -1.40 -8.04
CA TYR A 98 0.77 -0.36 -8.83
C TYR A 98 1.41 1.01 -8.65
N GLY A 99 2.43 1.13 -7.82
CA GLY A 99 3.14 2.38 -7.66
C GLY A 99 4.16 2.33 -6.53
N PHE A 100 5.01 3.34 -6.53
CA PHE A 100 6.08 3.49 -5.55
C PHE A 100 6.16 4.94 -5.12
N VAL A 101 6.31 5.19 -3.84
CA VAL A 101 6.48 6.52 -3.28
C VAL A 101 7.72 6.51 -2.39
N SER A 102 8.65 7.43 -2.64
CA SER A 102 9.87 7.52 -1.85
C SER A 102 9.66 8.29 -0.56
N LYS A 103 10.31 7.86 0.50
CA LYS A 103 10.35 8.61 1.75
C LYS A 103 11.48 9.64 1.69
N PRO A 104 11.33 10.82 2.26
CA PRO A 104 10.10 11.36 2.86
C PRO A 104 9.06 11.63 1.78
N TYR A 105 7.82 11.29 2.07
CA TYR A 105 6.76 11.40 1.08
C TYR A 105 6.17 12.81 1.02
N ASP A 106 5.72 13.18 -0.18
CA ASP A 106 4.91 14.36 -0.42
C ASP A 106 3.46 13.89 -0.52
N ILE A 107 2.59 14.44 0.31
CA ILE A 107 1.21 13.96 0.38
C ILE A 107 0.47 14.10 -0.96
N ASN A 108 0.81 15.11 -1.75
CA ASN A 108 0.18 15.31 -3.06
C ASN A 108 0.64 14.27 -4.07
N LYS A 109 1.91 13.89 -4.04
CA LYS A 109 2.42 12.82 -4.89
C LYS A 109 1.85 11.48 -4.49
N LEU A 110 1.73 11.25 -3.19
CA LEU A 110 1.12 10.04 -2.65
C LEU A 110 -0.32 9.93 -3.12
N ASP A 111 -1.09 11.00 -3.03
CA ASP A 111 -2.47 11.04 -3.48
C ASP A 111 -2.60 10.66 -4.96
N LYS A 112 -1.77 11.25 -5.81
CA LYS A 112 -1.77 10.94 -7.24
C LYS A 112 -1.46 9.48 -7.50
N THR A 113 -0.44 8.95 -6.83
CA THR A 113 -0.05 7.54 -6.99
C THR A 113 -1.17 6.60 -6.56
N LEU A 114 -1.82 6.90 -5.44
CA LEU A 114 -2.94 6.08 -4.96
C LEU A 114 -4.11 6.09 -5.93
N LYS A 115 -4.45 7.26 -6.47
CA LYS A 115 -5.55 7.37 -7.43
C LYS A 115 -5.27 6.59 -8.71
N ILE A 116 -4.04 6.67 -9.21
CA ILE A 116 -3.64 5.92 -10.39
C ILE A 116 -3.70 4.41 -10.10
N ALA A 117 -3.20 3.99 -8.96
CA ALA A 117 -3.20 2.58 -8.58
C ALA A 117 -4.62 2.02 -8.49
N ILE A 118 -5.53 2.76 -7.86
CA ILE A 118 -6.92 2.35 -7.73
C ILE A 118 -7.57 2.25 -9.10
N ALA A 119 -7.34 3.23 -9.96
CA ALA A 119 -7.91 3.24 -11.32
C ALA A 119 -7.41 2.07 -12.14
N LYS A 120 -6.11 1.79 -12.10
CA LYS A 120 -5.52 0.65 -12.82
C LYS A 120 -6.07 -0.68 -12.33
N SER A 121 -6.19 -0.83 -11.02
CA SER A 121 -6.72 -2.05 -10.42
C SER A 121 -8.15 -2.32 -10.88
N LYS A 122 -8.98 -1.30 -10.96
CA LYS A 122 -10.36 -1.42 -11.43
C LYS A 122 -10.43 -1.84 -12.89
N VAL A 123 -9.55 -1.28 -13.72
CA VAL A 123 -9.50 -1.64 -15.14
C VAL A 123 -9.09 -3.11 -15.32
N GLU A 124 -8.06 -3.54 -14.60
CA GLU A 124 -7.59 -4.91 -14.68
C GLU A 124 -8.63 -5.91 -14.18
N SER A 125 -9.34 -5.56 -13.11
CA SER A 125 -10.42 -6.40 -12.60
C SER A 125 -11.51 -6.62 -13.63
N LYS A 126 -11.86 -5.57 -14.39
CA LYS A 126 -12.85 -5.68 -15.47
C LYS A 126 -12.37 -6.55 -16.63
N LYS A 127 -11.07 -6.46 -16.95
CA LYS A 127 -10.50 -7.26 -18.05
C LYS A 127 -10.47 -8.74 -17.74
N ASN A 128 -10.34 -9.09 -16.46
CA ASN A 128 -10.20 -10.47 -16.04
C ASN A 128 -11.54 -11.18 -15.84
N LYS A 129 -12.61 -10.49 -16.13
CA LYS A 129 -13.96 -11.09 -16.11
C LYS A 129 -14.38 -11.57 -17.52
#